data_55d889e20c4d4ca91d100b042c8edbbe
#
_entry.id   55d889e20c4d4ca91d100b042c8edbbe
#
_cell.length_a   1.000
_cell.length_b   1.000
_cell.length_c   1.000
_cell.angle_alpha   90.00
_cell.angle_beta   90.00
_cell.angle_gamma   90.00
#
_symmetry.space_group_name_H-M   'P 1'
#
loop_
_entity.id
_entity.type
_entity.pdbx_description
1 polymer ?
#
loop_
_entity_poly.entity_id
_entity_poly.type
_entity_poly.pdbx_seq_one_letter_code
_entity_poly.pdbx_strand_id
1 'polypeptide(L)'
;MMRRKRKRILLDVGYYRLGFYSFPYEIKFPCLEHRDHQLKPGTTFKSVYDLYEFDTRLRRLLLNALDRIEVNIRTKLIYNISLKYIDDPCWFVNRKYVTSKFVNDFEEQVYAVMRKNPIIQRHHANHPGIYAPAWKTIEFMTIGNIITLYDSLKEAEAKDLVANAYGCSRGVFYNYMETIRVLRNKCAHGGCIYRMDFPKGIKRLPADISAECRHNIKGGIDVARYMLGCISQSRKNDLENDIQNLVSSIQTPEAQKVIAQVSKIES
;
A
#
# COMPACT_ATOMS: atom_id res chain seq x y z
N MET A 1 -8.84 39.60 0.49
CA MET A 1 -8.75 38.41 1.34
C MET A 1 -8.39 37.14 0.56
N MET A 2 -9.08 36.76 -0.51
CA MET A 2 -8.81 35.54 -1.32
C MET A 2 -7.39 35.43 -1.89
N ARG A 3 -6.79 36.54 -2.39
CA ARG A 3 -5.44 36.54 -2.99
C ARG A 3 -4.35 36.17 -1.97
N ARG A 4 -4.48 36.63 -0.71
CA ARG A 4 -3.55 36.29 0.38
C ARG A 4 -3.64 34.81 0.77
N LYS A 5 -4.85 34.22 0.81
CA LYS A 5 -5.05 32.79 1.10
C LYS A 5 -4.42 31.90 0.02
N ARG A 6 -4.62 32.24 -1.28
CA ARG A 6 -3.99 31.50 -2.40
C ARG A 6 -2.46 31.54 -2.33
N LYS A 7 -1.87 32.73 -2.06
CA LYS A 7 -0.42 32.88 -1.91
C LYS A 7 0.12 32.01 -0.78
N ARG A 8 -0.57 31.96 0.37
CA ARG A 8 -0.19 31.12 1.53
C ARG A 8 -0.21 29.64 1.15
N ILE A 9 -1.25 29.15 0.47
CA ILE A 9 -1.35 27.76 0.01
C ILE A 9 -0.20 27.42 -0.95
N LEU A 10 0.11 28.31 -1.90
CA LEU A 10 1.21 28.10 -2.85
C LEU A 10 2.59 28.06 -2.16
N LEU A 11 2.76 28.81 -1.09
CA LEU A 11 4.00 28.79 -0.28
C LEU A 11 4.12 27.54 0.58
N ASP A 12 3.00 26.97 1.02
CA ASP A 12 2.93 25.76 1.83
C ASP A 12 3.06 24.47 1.00
N VAL A 13 2.24 24.35 -0.05
CA VAL A 13 2.14 23.14 -0.87
C VAL A 13 3.16 23.13 -2.03
N GLY A 14 3.49 24.29 -2.56
CA GLY A 14 4.33 24.44 -3.74
C GLY A 14 3.53 24.39 -5.07
N TYR A 15 3.90 25.28 -5.98
CA TYR A 15 3.26 25.39 -7.30
C TYR A 15 3.35 24.10 -8.11
N TYR A 16 4.55 23.48 -8.12
CA TYR A 16 4.80 22.25 -8.88
C TYR A 16 3.93 21.09 -8.40
N ARG A 17 3.78 20.94 -7.07
CA ARG A 17 2.91 19.89 -6.49
C ARG A 17 1.44 20.09 -6.85
N LEU A 18 0.94 21.32 -6.77
CA LEU A 18 -0.43 21.63 -7.19
C LEU A 18 -0.66 21.40 -8.69
N GLY A 19 0.37 21.48 -9.51
CA GLY A 19 0.32 21.17 -10.94
C GLY A 19 -0.13 19.73 -11.23
N PHE A 20 0.16 18.75 -10.35
CA PHE A 20 -0.36 17.39 -10.51
C PHE A 20 -1.89 17.31 -10.37
N TYR A 21 -2.47 18.22 -9.60
CA TYR A 21 -3.91 18.27 -9.33
C TYR A 21 -4.65 19.24 -10.25
N SER A 22 -3.94 20.06 -11.03
CA SER A 22 -4.54 20.87 -12.12
C SER A 22 -4.75 20.06 -13.39
N PHE A 23 -3.97 18.99 -13.59
CA PHE A 23 -3.97 18.21 -14.83
C PHE A 23 -5.34 17.65 -15.24
N PRO A 24 -6.21 17.09 -14.37
CA PRO A 24 -7.53 16.61 -14.80
C PRO A 24 -8.48 17.71 -15.27
N TYR A 25 -8.14 18.97 -14.97
CA TYR A 25 -8.88 20.14 -15.43
C TYR A 25 -8.34 20.74 -16.72
N GLU A 26 -7.24 20.22 -17.28
CA GLU A 26 -6.74 20.67 -18.59
C GLU A 26 -7.64 20.20 -19.73
N ILE A 27 -7.75 21.01 -20.77
CA ILE A 27 -8.58 20.70 -21.94
C ILE A 27 -8.14 19.39 -22.59
N LYS A 28 -6.82 19.17 -22.67
CA LYS A 28 -6.22 17.98 -23.29
C LYS A 28 -6.16 16.74 -22.38
N PHE A 29 -6.67 16.81 -21.14
CA PHE A 29 -6.70 15.63 -20.27
C PHE A 29 -7.50 14.49 -20.92
N PRO A 30 -7.03 13.22 -20.91
CA PRO A 30 -5.86 12.68 -20.18
C PRO A 30 -4.53 12.64 -20.98
N CYS A 31 -4.44 13.28 -22.15
CA CYS A 31 -3.24 13.27 -22.99
C CYS A 31 -2.08 13.97 -22.27
N LEU A 32 -0.92 13.28 -22.21
CA LEU A 32 0.31 13.80 -21.60
C LEU A 32 1.20 14.52 -22.61
N GLU A 33 1.00 14.25 -23.90
CA GLU A 33 1.80 14.83 -24.98
C GLU A 33 1.32 16.23 -25.32
N HIS A 34 2.25 17.12 -25.61
CA HIS A 34 1.98 18.52 -26.05
C HIS A 34 0.99 19.26 -25.14
N ARG A 35 1.13 19.13 -23.83
CA ARG A 35 0.33 19.87 -22.85
C ARG A 35 0.57 21.37 -23.02
N ASP A 36 -0.51 22.13 -23.07
CA ASP A 36 -0.49 23.59 -23.14
C ASP A 36 -0.94 24.24 -21.83
N HIS A 37 -1.31 23.43 -20.84
CA HIS A 37 -1.78 23.84 -19.51
C HIS A 37 -3.05 24.73 -19.55
N GLN A 38 -3.80 24.73 -20.65
CA GLN A 38 -5.06 25.43 -20.73
C GLN A 38 -6.13 24.69 -19.94
N LEU A 39 -6.76 25.40 -19.02
CA LEU A 39 -7.78 24.83 -18.14
C LEU A 39 -9.17 24.92 -18.77
N LYS A 40 -10.01 23.93 -18.51
CA LYS A 40 -11.42 23.93 -18.89
C LYS A 40 -12.15 25.12 -18.27
N PRO A 41 -13.13 25.71 -18.97
CA PRO A 41 -13.97 26.78 -18.42
C PRO A 41 -14.58 26.35 -17.06
N GLY A 42 -14.66 27.31 -16.13
CA GLY A 42 -15.17 27.03 -14.77
C GLY A 42 -14.15 26.45 -13.78
N THR A 43 -12.96 26.02 -14.23
CA THR A 43 -11.91 25.55 -13.32
C THR A 43 -11.45 26.67 -12.39
N THR A 44 -11.46 26.40 -11.09
CA THR A 44 -11.04 27.36 -10.07
C THR A 44 -9.82 26.85 -9.30
N PHE A 45 -9.07 27.77 -8.69
CA PHE A 45 -8.01 27.38 -7.74
C PHE A 45 -8.55 26.53 -6.59
N LYS A 46 -9.80 26.77 -6.19
CA LYS A 46 -10.44 26.00 -5.11
C LYS A 46 -10.69 24.56 -5.53
N SER A 47 -11.17 24.31 -6.77
CA SER A 47 -11.39 22.94 -7.25
C SER A 47 -10.08 22.12 -7.33
N VAL A 48 -8.98 22.75 -7.77
CA VAL A 48 -7.65 22.11 -7.77
C VAL A 48 -7.16 21.82 -6.35
N TYR A 49 -7.35 22.78 -5.44
CA TYR A 49 -6.96 22.62 -4.04
C TYR A 49 -7.82 21.59 -3.29
N ASP A 50 -9.13 21.56 -3.54
CA ASP A 50 -10.03 20.54 -2.97
C ASP A 50 -9.61 19.11 -3.40
N LEU A 51 -9.20 18.93 -4.66
CA LEU A 51 -8.67 17.64 -5.13
C LEU A 51 -7.34 17.27 -4.44
N TYR A 52 -6.44 18.23 -4.23
CA TYR A 52 -5.21 18.03 -3.47
C TYR A 52 -5.49 17.63 -2.01
N GLU A 53 -6.43 18.32 -1.35
CA GLU A 53 -6.84 18.01 0.03
C GLU A 53 -7.49 16.61 0.12
N PHE A 54 -8.36 16.28 -0.85
CA PHE A 54 -8.94 14.95 -0.96
C PHE A 54 -7.85 13.88 -1.01
N ASP A 55 -6.92 14.00 -1.95
CA ASP A 55 -5.84 13.03 -2.16
C ASP A 55 -4.93 12.92 -0.92
N THR A 56 -4.64 14.04 -0.27
CA THR A 56 -3.82 14.07 0.96
C THR A 56 -4.52 13.40 2.13
N ARG A 57 -5.81 13.63 2.31
CA ARG A 57 -6.61 13.00 3.36
C ARG A 57 -6.82 11.51 3.07
N LEU A 58 -7.09 11.14 1.81
CA LEU A 58 -7.22 9.74 1.39
C LEU A 58 -5.94 8.95 1.67
N ARG A 59 -4.74 9.52 1.37
CA ARG A 59 -3.47 8.88 1.72
C ARG A 59 -3.34 8.58 3.21
N ARG A 60 -3.74 9.50 4.07
CA ARG A 60 -3.68 9.32 5.54
C ARG A 60 -4.61 8.21 6.02
N LEU A 61 -5.86 8.17 5.52
CA LEU A 61 -6.80 7.12 5.83
C LEU A 61 -6.27 5.74 5.39
N LEU A 62 -5.77 5.66 4.17
CA LEU A 62 -5.22 4.43 3.64
C LEU A 62 -3.95 3.99 4.39
N LEU A 63 -3.04 4.88 4.75
CA LEU A 63 -1.84 4.52 5.52
C LEU A 63 -2.16 3.84 6.84
N ASN A 64 -3.17 4.31 7.56
CA ASN A 64 -3.61 3.69 8.81
C ASN A 64 -4.11 2.24 8.59
N ALA A 65 -4.91 2.03 7.55
CA ALA A 65 -5.39 0.69 7.19
C ALA A 65 -4.25 -0.23 6.71
N LEU A 66 -3.38 0.30 5.85
CA LEU A 66 -2.25 -0.43 5.25
C LEU A 66 -1.22 -0.86 6.27
N ASP A 67 -0.92 -0.01 7.26
CA ASP A 67 -0.04 -0.35 8.39
C ASP A 67 -0.61 -1.56 9.17
N ARG A 68 -1.90 -1.55 9.46
CA ARG A 68 -2.55 -2.68 10.14
C ARG A 68 -2.51 -3.96 9.33
N ILE A 69 -2.71 -3.87 8.02
CA ILE A 69 -2.61 -5.02 7.11
C ILE A 69 -1.18 -5.55 7.07
N GLU A 70 -0.17 -4.68 6.95
CA GLU A 70 1.25 -5.06 6.94
C GLU A 70 1.65 -5.81 8.20
N VAL A 71 1.29 -5.30 9.38
CA VAL A 71 1.52 -5.97 10.67
C VAL A 71 0.85 -7.34 10.70
N ASN A 72 -0.38 -7.45 10.24
CA ASN A 72 -1.10 -8.73 10.27
C ASN A 72 -0.54 -9.76 9.29
N ILE A 73 -0.14 -9.37 8.08
CA ILE A 73 0.56 -10.25 7.12
C ILE A 73 1.82 -10.83 7.77
N ARG A 74 2.64 -9.98 8.38
CA ARG A 74 3.86 -10.37 9.07
C ARG A 74 3.56 -11.36 10.19
N THR A 75 2.59 -11.07 11.04
CA THR A 75 2.16 -11.94 12.14
C THR A 75 1.69 -13.31 11.64
N LYS A 76 0.85 -13.33 10.58
CA LYS A 76 0.36 -14.59 10.00
C LYS A 76 1.48 -15.41 9.37
N LEU A 77 2.42 -14.78 8.69
CA LEU A 77 3.60 -15.44 8.14
C LEU A 77 4.43 -16.06 9.25
N ILE A 78 4.81 -15.27 10.26
CA ILE A 78 5.61 -15.76 11.39
C ILE A 78 4.90 -16.94 12.08
N TYR A 79 3.65 -16.74 12.47
CA TYR A 79 2.91 -17.74 13.25
C TYR A 79 2.76 -19.06 12.49
N ASN A 80 2.19 -19.03 11.28
CA ASN A 80 1.89 -20.27 10.55
C ASN A 80 3.16 -21.02 10.13
N ILE A 81 4.19 -20.30 9.68
CA ILE A 81 5.41 -20.96 9.21
C ILE A 81 6.28 -21.43 10.36
N SER A 82 6.35 -20.70 11.48
CA SER A 82 7.08 -21.17 12.67
C SER A 82 6.42 -22.38 13.32
N LEU A 83 5.08 -22.50 13.26
CA LEU A 83 4.39 -23.73 13.72
C LEU A 83 4.67 -24.91 12.80
N LYS A 84 4.71 -24.70 11.47
CA LYS A 84 5.05 -25.75 10.50
C LYS A 84 6.49 -26.25 10.67
N TYR A 85 7.42 -25.37 10.98
CA TYR A 85 8.85 -25.66 11.13
C TYR A 85 9.29 -25.42 12.58
N ILE A 86 8.58 -26.02 13.54
CA ILE A 86 8.69 -25.75 15.00
C ILE A 86 10.11 -25.98 15.54
N ASP A 87 10.83 -26.95 14.98
CA ASP A 87 12.19 -27.31 15.40
C ASP A 87 13.26 -26.41 14.83
N ASP A 88 12.90 -25.48 13.93
CA ASP A 88 13.86 -24.56 13.31
C ASP A 88 13.41 -23.10 13.48
N PRO A 89 13.88 -22.40 14.53
CA PRO A 89 13.55 -21.00 14.75
C PRO A 89 14.09 -20.05 13.69
N CYS A 90 15.04 -20.51 12.87
CA CYS A 90 15.64 -19.76 11.78
C CYS A 90 15.22 -20.26 10.38
N TRP A 91 14.04 -20.89 10.28
CA TRP A 91 13.50 -21.47 9.05
C TRP A 91 13.60 -20.55 7.81
N PHE A 92 13.52 -19.24 8.00
CA PHE A 92 13.53 -18.23 6.93
C PHE A 92 14.88 -18.10 6.21
N VAL A 93 15.96 -18.66 6.76
CA VAL A 93 17.29 -18.72 6.12
C VAL A 93 17.74 -20.18 5.89
N ASN A 94 16.90 -21.15 6.19
CA ASN A 94 17.20 -22.55 5.94
C ASN A 94 16.88 -22.91 4.48
N ARG A 95 17.92 -23.28 3.73
CA ARG A 95 17.79 -23.68 2.32
C ARG A 95 16.93 -24.93 2.08
N LYS A 96 16.54 -25.65 3.11
CA LYS A 96 15.53 -26.70 3.02
C LYS A 96 14.14 -26.10 2.72
N TYR A 97 13.79 -24.99 3.34
CA TYR A 97 12.46 -24.39 3.30
C TYR A 97 12.31 -23.21 2.35
N VAL A 98 13.40 -22.46 2.14
CA VAL A 98 13.43 -21.29 1.26
C VAL A 98 14.47 -21.44 0.13
N THR A 99 14.32 -20.66 -0.94
CA THR A 99 15.24 -20.72 -2.07
C THR A 99 16.63 -20.22 -1.70
N SER A 100 17.68 -20.86 -2.28
CA SER A 100 19.06 -20.45 -2.04
C SER A 100 19.35 -19.01 -2.44
N LYS A 101 18.69 -18.54 -3.52
CA LYS A 101 18.78 -17.15 -3.96
C LYS A 101 18.33 -16.19 -2.86
N PHE A 102 17.15 -16.44 -2.28
CA PHE A 102 16.67 -15.59 -1.19
C PHE A 102 17.64 -15.55 -0.01
N VAL A 103 18.18 -16.69 0.40
CA VAL A 103 19.12 -16.75 1.54
C VAL A 103 20.37 -15.90 1.29
N ASN A 104 20.94 -15.98 0.08
CA ASN A 104 22.12 -15.19 -0.27
C ASN A 104 21.80 -13.68 -0.28
N ASP A 105 20.74 -13.29 -0.98
CA ASP A 105 20.34 -11.89 -1.09
C ASP A 105 19.97 -11.32 0.29
N PHE A 106 19.33 -12.13 1.15
CA PHE A 106 18.93 -11.73 2.50
C PHE A 106 20.11 -11.44 3.40
N GLU A 107 21.14 -12.32 3.41
CA GLU A 107 22.35 -12.12 4.21
C GLU A 107 23.03 -10.80 3.88
N GLU A 108 23.28 -10.57 2.59
CA GLU A 108 24.08 -9.44 2.13
C GLU A 108 23.33 -8.11 2.19
N GLN A 109 22.06 -8.09 1.78
CA GLN A 109 21.32 -6.85 1.57
C GLN A 109 20.41 -6.47 2.72
N VAL A 110 19.91 -7.45 3.48
CA VAL A 110 18.90 -7.22 4.51
C VAL A 110 19.47 -7.41 5.90
N TYR A 111 20.03 -8.59 6.19
CA TYR A 111 20.48 -8.91 7.54
C TYR A 111 21.69 -8.09 7.98
N ALA A 112 22.59 -7.75 7.08
CA ALA A 112 23.73 -6.87 7.36
C ALA A 112 23.28 -5.50 7.92
N VAL A 113 22.13 -4.98 7.43
CA VAL A 113 21.52 -3.76 7.96
C VAL A 113 20.79 -4.02 9.27
N MET A 114 20.06 -5.13 9.36
CA MET A 114 19.31 -5.51 10.57
C MET A 114 20.20 -5.75 11.78
N ARG A 115 21.41 -6.25 11.61
CA ARG A 115 22.41 -6.42 12.69
C ARG A 115 22.71 -5.12 13.44
N LYS A 116 22.44 -3.95 12.83
CA LYS A 116 22.58 -2.64 13.48
C LYS A 116 21.40 -2.29 14.39
N ASN A 117 20.29 -3.04 14.34
CA ASN A 117 19.15 -2.82 15.21
C ASN A 117 19.50 -3.21 16.65
N PRO A 118 19.25 -2.36 17.66
CA PRO A 118 19.61 -2.62 19.06
C PRO A 118 19.01 -3.92 19.62
N ILE A 119 17.81 -4.31 19.18
CA ILE A 119 17.15 -5.55 19.63
C ILE A 119 17.87 -6.78 19.09
N ILE A 120 18.29 -6.74 17.81
CA ILE A 120 19.06 -7.80 17.17
C ILE A 120 20.47 -7.89 17.78
N GLN A 121 21.13 -6.75 18.01
CA GLN A 121 22.43 -6.69 18.70
C GLN A 121 22.37 -7.32 20.08
N ARG A 122 21.36 -6.96 20.90
CA ARG A 122 21.15 -7.56 22.23
C ARG A 122 20.91 -9.05 22.16
N HIS A 123 20.20 -9.53 21.13
CA HIS A 123 20.02 -10.96 20.92
C HIS A 123 21.37 -11.66 20.71
N HIS A 124 22.20 -11.16 19.80
CA HIS A 124 23.51 -11.72 19.50
C HIS A 124 24.51 -11.66 20.66
N ALA A 125 24.40 -10.65 21.53
CA ALA A 125 25.23 -10.56 22.73
C ALA A 125 24.93 -11.65 23.75
N ASN A 126 23.70 -12.20 23.76
CA ASN A 126 23.25 -13.17 24.74
C ASN A 126 23.05 -14.59 24.17
N HIS A 127 23.05 -14.75 22.87
CA HIS A 127 22.78 -16.03 22.22
C HIS A 127 23.77 -16.28 21.08
N PRO A 128 24.47 -17.42 21.06
CA PRO A 128 25.31 -17.80 19.94
C PRO A 128 24.42 -18.09 18.72
N GLY A 129 24.91 -17.72 17.52
CA GLY A 129 24.22 -17.97 16.26
C GLY A 129 24.37 -16.84 15.28
N ILE A 130 24.21 -17.16 13.99
CA ILE A 130 24.37 -16.19 12.91
C ILE A 130 23.14 -15.29 12.80
N TYR A 131 21.95 -15.86 13.10
CA TYR A 131 20.66 -15.19 12.96
C TYR A 131 19.88 -15.17 14.28
N ALA A 132 19.13 -14.10 14.50
CA ALA A 132 18.08 -14.09 15.49
C ALA A 132 16.86 -14.88 14.96
N PRO A 133 16.03 -15.47 15.84
CA PRO A 133 14.86 -16.25 15.42
C PRO A 133 13.89 -15.48 14.53
N ALA A 134 13.08 -16.21 13.76
CA ALA A 134 12.11 -15.67 12.81
C ALA A 134 11.23 -14.58 13.41
N TRP A 135 10.68 -14.78 14.61
CA TRP A 135 9.79 -13.80 15.28
C TRP A 135 10.49 -12.49 15.69
N LYS A 136 11.82 -12.47 15.80
CA LYS A 136 12.59 -11.23 16.00
C LYS A 136 13.02 -10.61 14.69
N THR A 137 13.51 -11.42 13.76
CA THR A 137 14.10 -10.94 12.50
C THR A 137 13.04 -10.43 11.56
N ILE A 138 11.96 -11.19 11.33
CA ILE A 138 10.90 -10.84 10.37
C ILE A 138 10.14 -9.59 10.81
N GLU A 139 10.10 -9.29 12.12
CA GLU A 139 9.49 -8.06 12.64
C GLU A 139 10.10 -6.78 12.05
N PHE A 140 11.39 -6.80 11.75
CA PHE A 140 12.09 -5.65 11.17
C PHE A 140 12.20 -5.67 9.63
N MET A 141 11.62 -6.65 8.97
CA MET A 141 11.57 -6.70 7.51
C MET A 141 10.59 -5.66 6.94
N THR A 142 10.96 -5.07 5.81
CA THR A 142 10.00 -4.26 5.03
C THR A 142 8.93 -5.17 4.42
N ILE A 143 7.79 -4.60 4.03
CA ILE A 143 6.74 -5.35 3.32
C ILE A 143 7.28 -6.00 2.02
N GLY A 144 8.21 -5.35 1.33
CA GLY A 144 8.88 -5.93 0.16
C GLY A 144 9.66 -7.20 0.51
N ASN A 145 10.43 -7.18 1.61
CA ASN A 145 11.17 -8.36 2.08
C ASN A 145 10.24 -9.49 2.52
N ILE A 146 9.10 -9.15 3.15
CA ILE A 146 8.06 -10.13 3.53
C ILE A 146 7.49 -10.83 2.30
N ILE A 147 7.18 -10.07 1.24
CA ILE A 147 6.66 -10.63 -0.02
C ILE A 147 7.70 -11.53 -0.68
N THR A 148 8.97 -11.10 -0.71
CA THR A 148 10.06 -11.91 -1.27
C THR A 148 10.28 -13.19 -0.47
N LEU A 149 10.22 -13.14 0.86
CA LEU A 149 10.30 -14.32 1.72
C LEU A 149 9.14 -15.28 1.45
N TYR A 150 7.90 -14.78 1.41
CA TYR A 150 6.73 -15.60 1.11
C TYR A 150 6.86 -16.29 -0.27
N ASP A 151 7.29 -15.55 -1.29
CA ASP A 151 7.49 -16.09 -2.63
C ASP A 151 8.61 -17.14 -2.67
N SER A 152 9.62 -17.00 -1.83
CA SER A 152 10.78 -17.88 -1.72
C SER A 152 10.53 -19.19 -0.99
N LEU A 153 9.40 -19.34 -0.27
CA LEU A 153 9.02 -20.59 0.35
C LEU A 153 8.91 -21.69 -0.71
N LYS A 154 9.60 -22.82 -0.51
CA LYS A 154 9.64 -23.90 -1.49
C LYS A 154 8.38 -24.74 -1.48
N GLU A 155 7.83 -24.99 -0.30
CA GLU A 155 6.66 -25.81 -0.14
C GLU A 155 5.38 -25.02 -0.45
N ALA A 156 4.60 -25.56 -1.37
CA ALA A 156 3.31 -24.99 -1.73
C ALA A 156 2.36 -24.87 -0.54
N GLU A 157 2.34 -25.91 0.31
CA GLU A 157 1.52 -25.99 1.50
C GLU A 157 1.86 -24.89 2.52
N ALA A 158 3.16 -24.56 2.69
CA ALA A 158 3.57 -23.46 3.54
C ALA A 158 2.99 -22.11 3.06
N LYS A 159 2.97 -21.88 1.75
CA LYS A 159 2.32 -20.68 1.17
C LYS A 159 0.82 -20.69 1.38
N ASP A 160 0.17 -21.86 1.24
CA ASP A 160 -1.27 -22.01 1.43
C ASP A 160 -1.70 -21.71 2.87
N LEU A 161 -0.92 -22.09 3.88
CA LEU A 161 -1.21 -21.80 5.29
C LEU A 161 -1.39 -20.29 5.54
N VAL A 162 -0.59 -19.46 4.88
CA VAL A 162 -0.68 -18.01 5.04
C VAL A 162 -1.80 -17.45 4.17
N ALA A 163 -1.92 -17.88 2.91
CA ALA A 163 -2.92 -17.39 1.97
C ALA A 163 -4.36 -17.72 2.41
N ASN A 164 -4.58 -18.92 2.96
CA ASN A 164 -5.89 -19.37 3.46
C ASN A 164 -6.39 -18.54 4.64
N ALA A 165 -5.49 -17.93 5.44
CA ALA A 165 -5.87 -17.00 6.50
C ALA A 165 -6.57 -15.73 5.96
N TYR A 166 -6.47 -15.48 4.65
CA TYR A 166 -7.14 -14.39 3.93
C TYR A 166 -8.15 -14.92 2.90
N GLY A 167 -8.54 -16.19 2.96
CA GLY A 167 -9.47 -16.79 1.99
C GLY A 167 -8.99 -16.72 0.53
N CYS A 168 -7.68 -16.68 0.31
CA CYS A 168 -7.05 -16.50 -0.99
C CYS A 168 -6.30 -17.76 -1.45
N SER A 169 -6.25 -18.00 -2.75
CA SER A 169 -5.21 -18.85 -3.32
C SER A 169 -3.85 -18.16 -3.25
N ARG A 170 -2.75 -18.94 -3.29
CA ARG A 170 -1.36 -18.41 -3.27
C ARG A 170 -1.12 -17.27 -4.25
N GLY A 171 -1.57 -17.44 -5.49
CA GLY A 171 -1.36 -16.43 -6.53
C GLY A 171 -2.22 -15.17 -6.37
N VAL A 172 -3.39 -15.28 -5.75
CA VAL A 172 -4.23 -14.14 -5.39
C VAL A 172 -3.62 -13.39 -4.22
N PHE A 173 -3.24 -14.10 -3.17
CA PHE A 173 -2.62 -13.50 -1.99
C PHE A 173 -1.31 -12.76 -2.33
N TYR A 174 -0.46 -13.36 -3.16
CA TYR A 174 0.75 -12.69 -3.66
C TYR A 174 0.41 -11.39 -4.42
N ASN A 175 -0.58 -11.43 -5.33
CA ASN A 175 -1.03 -10.25 -6.08
C ASN A 175 -1.57 -9.15 -5.13
N TYR A 176 -2.32 -9.53 -4.11
CA TYR A 176 -2.85 -8.58 -3.12
C TYR A 176 -1.74 -7.97 -2.26
N MET A 177 -0.77 -8.75 -1.81
CA MET A 177 0.39 -8.22 -1.08
C MET A 177 1.17 -7.20 -1.93
N GLU A 178 1.41 -7.50 -3.22
CA GLU A 178 2.06 -6.56 -4.14
C GLU A 178 1.23 -5.28 -4.33
N THR A 179 -0.10 -5.40 -4.44
CA THR A 179 -1.01 -4.25 -4.51
C THR A 179 -0.89 -3.39 -3.25
N ILE A 180 -0.94 -4.00 -2.06
CA ILE A 180 -0.76 -3.31 -0.77
C ILE A 180 0.60 -2.62 -0.70
N ARG A 181 1.69 -3.29 -1.11
CA ARG A 181 3.04 -2.71 -1.12
C ARG A 181 3.13 -1.47 -2.00
N VAL A 182 2.61 -1.54 -3.24
CA VAL A 182 2.62 -0.41 -4.17
C VAL A 182 1.80 0.75 -3.63
N LEU A 183 0.60 0.49 -3.13
CA LEU A 183 -0.28 1.51 -2.56
C LEU A 183 0.33 2.16 -1.32
N ARG A 184 0.84 1.35 -0.39
CA ARG A 184 1.48 1.82 0.85
C ARG A 184 2.68 2.71 0.56
N ASN A 185 3.55 2.29 -0.35
CA ASN A 185 4.73 3.08 -0.70
C ASN A 185 4.33 4.40 -1.37
N LYS A 186 3.34 4.39 -2.26
CA LYS A 186 2.84 5.62 -2.89
C LYS A 186 2.26 6.59 -1.86
N CYS A 187 1.49 6.06 -0.88
CA CYS A 187 0.94 6.86 0.20
C CYS A 187 2.04 7.42 1.13
N ALA A 188 2.99 6.58 1.55
CA ALA A 188 4.05 6.96 2.49
C ALA A 188 5.01 8.01 1.93
N HIS A 189 5.30 7.93 0.62
CA HIS A 189 6.18 8.90 -0.04
C HIS A 189 5.44 10.15 -0.57
N GLY A 190 4.18 10.36 -0.17
CA GLY A 190 3.41 11.54 -0.56
C GLY A 190 3.08 11.61 -2.04
N GLY A 191 3.06 10.46 -2.73
CA GLY A 191 2.71 10.40 -4.15
C GLY A 191 1.24 10.76 -4.41
N CYS A 192 0.94 11.21 -5.60
CA CYS A 192 -0.42 11.45 -6.05
C CYS A 192 -1.13 10.11 -6.27
N ILE A 193 -2.24 9.85 -5.55
CA ILE A 193 -2.93 8.55 -5.59
C ILE A 193 -4.30 8.61 -6.30
N TYR A 194 -4.96 9.76 -6.39
CA TYR A 194 -6.29 9.87 -6.99
C TYR A 194 -6.37 9.33 -8.43
N ARG A 195 -5.25 9.31 -9.15
CA ARG A 195 -5.12 8.79 -10.52
C ARG A 195 -3.99 7.77 -10.64
N MET A 196 -3.65 7.06 -9.56
CA MET A 196 -2.58 6.07 -9.66
C MET A 196 -3.04 4.84 -10.43
N ASP A 197 -2.09 4.28 -11.18
CA ASP A 197 -2.27 3.01 -11.88
C ASP A 197 -1.35 1.95 -11.28
N PHE A 198 -1.87 0.72 -11.21
CA PHE A 198 -1.10 -0.46 -10.83
C PHE A 198 -0.52 -1.10 -12.10
N PRO A 199 0.81 -1.33 -12.13
CA PRO A 199 1.47 -1.88 -13.33
C PRO A 199 1.01 -3.31 -13.66
N LYS A 200 0.58 -4.06 -12.65
CA LYS A 200 -0.02 -5.39 -12.80
C LYS A 200 -1.49 -5.34 -12.44
N GLY A 201 -2.34 -5.94 -13.27
CA GLY A 201 -3.76 -6.03 -13.00
C GLY A 201 -4.05 -6.77 -11.69
N ILE A 202 -4.88 -6.17 -10.86
CA ILE A 202 -5.32 -6.71 -9.59
C ILE A 202 -6.25 -7.90 -9.85
N LYS A 203 -6.09 -8.99 -9.13
CA LYS A 203 -6.99 -10.16 -9.18
C LYS A 203 -8.36 -9.78 -8.64
N ARG A 204 -9.43 -10.15 -9.36
CA ARG A 204 -10.78 -9.69 -9.04
C ARG A 204 -11.34 -10.28 -7.76
N LEU A 205 -11.20 -11.58 -7.58
CA LEU A 205 -11.74 -12.31 -6.43
C LEU A 205 -10.64 -12.66 -5.44
N PRO A 206 -10.95 -12.75 -4.15
CA PRO A 206 -12.27 -12.58 -3.51
C PRO A 206 -12.64 -11.14 -3.12
N ALA A 207 -11.82 -10.11 -3.42
CA ALA A 207 -12.09 -8.72 -3.06
C ALA A 207 -13.20 -8.06 -3.92
N ASP A 208 -13.81 -8.80 -4.85
CA ASP A 208 -14.89 -8.37 -5.74
C ASP A 208 -14.59 -7.09 -6.53
N ILE A 209 -13.40 -7.06 -7.15
CA ILE A 209 -12.94 -5.90 -7.92
C ILE A 209 -13.58 -5.92 -9.31
N SER A 210 -14.21 -4.82 -9.70
CA SER A 210 -14.76 -4.67 -11.05
C SER A 210 -13.67 -4.73 -12.12
N ALA A 211 -14.01 -5.15 -13.33
CA ALA A 211 -13.04 -5.31 -14.41
C ALA A 211 -12.30 -3.99 -14.74
N GLU A 212 -13.00 -2.87 -14.67
CA GLU A 212 -12.48 -1.52 -14.94
C GLU A 212 -11.59 -0.95 -13.81
N CYS A 213 -11.71 -1.52 -12.58
CA CYS A 213 -10.96 -1.05 -11.42
C CYS A 213 -9.66 -1.83 -11.16
N ARG A 214 -9.33 -2.81 -12.01
CA ARG A 214 -8.17 -3.67 -11.82
C ARG A 214 -6.81 -2.95 -11.85
N HIS A 215 -6.75 -1.76 -12.38
CA HIS A 215 -5.50 -1.00 -12.52
C HIS A 215 -5.50 0.32 -11.76
N ASN A 216 -6.63 0.78 -11.23
CA ASN A 216 -6.75 2.11 -10.62
C ASN A 216 -6.81 2.07 -9.09
N ILE A 217 -6.82 3.25 -8.49
CA ILE A 217 -6.85 3.43 -7.02
C ILE A 217 -8.04 2.74 -6.36
N LYS A 218 -9.22 2.71 -7.01
CA LYS A 218 -10.42 2.04 -6.45
C LYS A 218 -10.16 0.57 -6.20
N GLY A 219 -9.56 -0.14 -7.17
CA GLY A 219 -9.19 -1.55 -6.99
C GLY A 219 -8.18 -1.75 -5.85
N GLY A 220 -7.22 -0.83 -5.69
CA GLY A 220 -6.29 -0.85 -4.55
C GLY A 220 -7.00 -0.67 -3.19
N ILE A 221 -7.98 0.22 -3.14
CA ILE A 221 -8.84 0.42 -1.96
C ILE A 221 -9.66 -0.84 -1.66
N ASP A 222 -10.23 -1.47 -2.68
CA ASP A 222 -11.03 -2.69 -2.51
C ASP A 222 -10.20 -3.87 -1.97
N VAL A 223 -8.95 -4.01 -2.41
CA VAL A 223 -8.01 -4.97 -1.79
C VAL A 223 -7.75 -4.63 -0.33
N ALA A 224 -7.49 -3.36 -0.01
CA ALA A 224 -7.25 -2.94 1.37
C ALA A 224 -8.47 -3.18 2.26
N ARG A 225 -9.68 -2.87 1.78
CA ARG A 225 -10.95 -3.15 2.46
C ARG A 225 -11.16 -4.65 2.70
N TYR A 226 -10.92 -5.46 1.69
CA TYR A 226 -11.02 -6.91 1.80
C TYR A 226 -10.06 -7.47 2.85
N MET A 227 -8.78 -7.16 2.72
CA MET A 227 -7.76 -7.66 3.66
C MET A 227 -7.98 -7.16 5.09
N LEU A 228 -8.42 -5.90 5.24
CA LEU A 228 -8.77 -5.35 6.55
C LEU A 228 -10.00 -6.06 7.14
N GLY A 229 -10.99 -6.42 6.31
CA GLY A 229 -12.15 -7.20 6.70
C GLY A 229 -11.79 -8.60 7.22
N CYS A 230 -10.78 -9.25 6.62
CA CYS A 230 -10.25 -10.52 7.13
C CYS A 230 -9.59 -10.38 8.53
N ILE A 231 -9.19 -9.16 8.91
CA ILE A 231 -8.60 -8.87 10.21
C ILE A 231 -9.67 -8.44 11.21
N SER A 232 -10.54 -7.50 10.80
CA SER A 232 -11.57 -6.91 11.65
C SER A 232 -12.66 -6.24 10.79
N GLN A 233 -13.88 -6.73 10.91
CA GLN A 233 -15.02 -6.16 10.19
C GLN A 233 -15.32 -4.72 10.63
N SER A 234 -15.14 -4.40 11.93
CA SER A 234 -15.31 -3.03 12.42
C SER A 234 -14.34 -2.06 11.74
N ARG A 235 -13.05 -2.40 11.66
CA ARG A 235 -12.04 -1.56 10.99
C ARG A 235 -12.29 -1.39 9.49
N LYS A 236 -12.82 -2.42 8.85
CA LYS A 236 -13.25 -2.31 7.45
C LYS A 236 -14.37 -1.28 7.31
N ASN A 237 -15.41 -1.38 8.18
CA ASN A 237 -16.54 -0.46 8.17
C ASN A 237 -16.10 0.97 8.49
N ASP A 238 -15.19 1.15 9.45
CA ASP A 238 -14.60 2.47 9.78
C ASP A 238 -13.92 3.08 8.56
N LEU A 239 -13.07 2.31 7.84
CA LEU A 239 -12.40 2.78 6.62
C LEU A 239 -13.42 3.17 5.53
N GLU A 240 -14.48 2.38 5.34
CA GLU A 240 -15.54 2.67 4.37
C GLU A 240 -16.25 3.98 4.70
N ASN A 241 -16.66 4.14 5.94
CA ASN A 241 -17.33 5.35 6.43
C ASN A 241 -16.41 6.58 6.31
N ASP A 242 -15.15 6.44 6.66
CA ASP A 242 -14.17 7.53 6.58
C ASP A 242 -13.96 7.99 5.13
N ILE A 243 -13.88 7.06 4.18
CA ILE A 243 -13.76 7.39 2.75
C ILE A 243 -15.05 8.08 2.25
N GLN A 244 -16.23 7.58 2.59
CA GLN A 244 -17.50 8.20 2.22
C GLN A 244 -17.62 9.62 2.80
N ASN A 245 -17.30 9.80 4.07
CA ASN A 245 -17.29 11.11 4.72
C ASN A 245 -16.28 12.06 4.06
N LEU A 246 -15.11 11.54 3.64
CA LEU A 246 -14.13 12.33 2.93
C LEU A 246 -14.67 12.81 1.59
N VAL A 247 -15.26 11.93 0.76
CA VAL A 247 -15.85 12.30 -0.53
C VAL A 247 -16.96 13.34 -0.34
N SER A 248 -17.87 13.10 0.59
CA SER A 248 -18.99 14.01 0.92
C SER A 248 -18.54 15.38 1.43
N SER A 249 -17.34 15.46 2.03
CA SER A 249 -16.77 16.73 2.52
C SER A 249 -16.24 17.66 1.43
N ILE A 250 -16.08 17.17 0.20
CA ILE A 250 -15.60 17.97 -0.92
C ILE A 250 -16.71 18.88 -1.42
N GLN A 251 -16.43 20.19 -1.46
CA GLN A 251 -17.45 21.19 -1.71
C GLN A 251 -17.59 21.61 -3.17
N THR A 252 -16.53 21.52 -3.96
CA THR A 252 -16.55 21.97 -5.36
C THR A 252 -17.06 20.86 -6.28
N PRO A 253 -18.13 21.11 -7.08
CA PRO A 253 -18.68 20.12 -8.01
C PRO A 253 -17.66 19.59 -9.02
N GLU A 254 -16.73 20.45 -9.47
CA GLU A 254 -15.67 20.07 -10.39
C GLU A 254 -14.69 19.06 -9.77
N ALA A 255 -14.36 19.22 -8.47
CA ALA A 255 -13.51 18.24 -7.78
C ALA A 255 -14.25 16.93 -7.54
N GLN A 256 -15.52 16.97 -7.15
CA GLN A 256 -16.36 15.78 -7.01
C GLN A 256 -16.43 14.99 -8.33
N LYS A 257 -16.65 15.68 -9.45
CA LYS A 257 -16.67 15.07 -10.78
C LYS A 257 -15.34 14.40 -11.14
N VAL A 258 -14.21 15.03 -10.86
CA VAL A 258 -12.88 14.43 -11.09
C VAL A 258 -12.67 13.20 -10.20
N ILE A 259 -13.04 13.26 -8.94
CA ILE A 259 -12.92 12.12 -8.00
C ILE A 259 -13.74 10.93 -8.52
N ALA A 260 -15.01 11.13 -8.86
CA ALA A 260 -15.87 10.08 -9.37
C ALA A 260 -15.36 9.50 -10.71
N GLN A 261 -14.97 10.34 -11.64
CA GLN A 261 -14.58 9.91 -12.99
C GLN A 261 -13.18 9.28 -13.05
N VAL A 262 -12.20 9.84 -12.33
CA VAL A 262 -10.79 9.45 -12.42
C VAL A 262 -10.44 8.41 -11.38
N SER A 263 -10.86 8.62 -10.11
CA SER A 263 -10.56 7.69 -9.01
C SER A 263 -11.57 6.55 -8.93
N LYS A 264 -12.76 6.68 -9.55
CA LYS A 264 -13.88 5.73 -9.46
C LYS A 264 -14.37 5.56 -8.01
N ILE A 265 -14.22 6.59 -7.19
CA ILE A 265 -14.69 6.63 -5.80
C ILE A 265 -15.93 7.52 -5.79
N GLU A 266 -17.06 6.92 -5.43
CA GLU A 266 -18.37 7.56 -5.35
C GLU A 266 -18.79 7.74 -3.88
N SER A 267 -19.63 8.73 -3.65
CA SER A 267 -20.22 9.03 -2.33
C SER A 267 -21.28 8.01 -1.94
#